data_32009dcf28e5468ed174873c8974f454
#
_entry.id   32009dcf28e5468ed174873c8974f454
#
_cell.length_a   1.000
_cell.length_b   1.000
_cell.length_c   1.000
_cell.angle_alpha   90.00
_cell.angle_beta   90.00
_cell.angle_gamma   90.00
#
_symmetry.space_group_name_H-M   'P 1'
#
loop_
_entity.id
_entity.type
_entity.pdbx_description
1 polymer ?
#
loop_
_entity_poly.entity_id
_entity_poly.type
_entity_poly.pdbx_seq_one_letter_code
_entity_poly.pdbx_strand_id
1 'polypeptide(L)'
;YDRIIANYFDSLDKEKGGFPTALSLDYMKRQALRYGENPHQTAAFYVEENVQEPCVSNAQQLYGKEPSYNNIIDLNAALELVKEFEQPSAIVIKHTNPCGAASANTLAEAFKKAYYGDPISAFGCILGLNKTVDVATAEAITEPGHFVEAIIAPEFEQQAIEILTTKRKWGSSL
;
A
#
# COMPACT_ATOMS: atom_id res chain seq x y z
N TYR A 1 -19.40 24.91 -2.18
CA TYR A 1 -19.59 26.17 -1.51
C TYR A 1 -20.54 26.01 -0.32
N ASP A 2 -21.78 25.57 -0.52
CA ASP A 2 -22.80 25.44 0.53
C ASP A 2 -22.37 24.52 1.67
N ARG A 3 -21.65 23.45 1.37
CA ARG A 3 -21.14 22.50 2.36
C ARG A 3 -20.04 23.09 3.25
N ILE A 4 -19.15 23.92 2.70
CA ILE A 4 -18.14 24.64 3.50
C ILE A 4 -18.82 25.57 4.50
N ILE A 5 -19.88 26.23 4.08
CA ILE A 5 -20.70 27.11 4.94
C ILE A 5 -21.41 26.27 6.02
N ALA A 6 -22.02 25.13 5.65
CA ALA A 6 -22.68 24.26 6.61
C ALA A 6 -21.69 23.73 7.66
N ASN A 7 -20.53 23.21 7.25
CA ASN A 7 -19.48 22.74 8.16
C ASN A 7 -18.97 23.87 9.07
N TYR A 8 -18.88 25.10 8.56
CA TYR A 8 -18.52 26.25 9.39
C TYR A 8 -19.57 26.53 10.48
N PHE A 9 -20.85 26.53 10.15
CA PHE A 9 -21.91 26.72 11.14
C PHE A 9 -21.97 25.57 12.15
N ASP A 10 -21.80 24.33 11.71
CA ASP A 10 -21.74 23.17 12.61
C ASP A 10 -20.55 23.28 13.58
N SER A 11 -19.41 23.85 13.13
CA SER A 11 -18.25 24.10 14.00
C SER A 11 -18.48 25.18 15.07
N LEU A 12 -19.44 26.06 14.89
CA LEU A 12 -19.80 27.08 15.86
C LEU A 12 -20.73 26.54 16.96
N ASP A 13 -21.43 25.45 16.72
CA ASP A 13 -22.36 24.82 17.66
C ASP A 13 -21.63 23.94 18.67
N LYS A 14 -20.78 24.57 19.49
CA LYS A 14 -19.85 23.88 20.43
C LYS A 14 -20.56 23.31 21.69
N GLU A 15 -21.88 23.45 21.82
CA GLU A 15 -22.57 23.10 23.07
C GLU A 15 -22.84 21.59 23.25
N LYS A 16 -22.52 20.75 22.30
CA LYS A 16 -22.84 19.31 22.41
C LYS A 16 -21.62 18.44 22.19
N GLY A 17 -20.93 18.11 23.27
CA GLY A 17 -20.07 16.94 23.33
C GLY A 17 -20.84 15.67 22.99
N GLY A 18 -21.11 15.43 21.71
CA GLY A 18 -21.85 14.28 21.19
C GLY A 18 -21.63 14.10 19.70
N PHE A 19 -22.12 12.98 19.18
CA PHE A 19 -22.09 12.73 17.75
C PHE A 19 -23.06 13.68 17.03
N PRO A 20 -22.70 14.21 15.83
CA PRO A 20 -23.59 15.08 15.07
C PRO A 20 -24.83 14.32 14.60
N THR A 21 -25.95 15.02 14.45
CA THR A 21 -27.19 14.44 13.92
C THR A 21 -27.05 13.97 12.46
N ALA A 22 -26.19 14.65 11.70
CA ALA A 22 -25.84 14.30 10.32
C ALA A 22 -24.31 14.33 10.18
N LEU A 23 -23.75 13.25 9.63
CA LEU A 23 -22.31 13.14 9.30
C LEU A 23 -22.13 13.36 7.81
N SER A 24 -21.35 14.39 7.43
CA SER A 24 -20.92 14.64 6.06
C SER A 24 -19.45 14.30 5.90
N LEU A 25 -19.13 13.46 4.93
CA LEU A 25 -17.76 13.08 4.56
C LEU A 25 -17.44 13.62 3.18
N ASP A 26 -16.28 14.28 3.06
CA ASP A 26 -15.78 14.87 1.83
C ASP A 26 -14.54 14.14 1.35
N TYR A 27 -14.63 13.57 0.15
CA TYR A 27 -13.53 12.87 -0.49
C TYR A 27 -13.38 13.32 -1.93
N MET A 28 -12.13 13.50 -2.36
CA MET A 28 -11.78 13.82 -3.74
C MET A 28 -11.54 12.55 -4.54
N LYS A 29 -12.17 12.43 -5.71
CA LYS A 29 -11.88 11.30 -6.62
C LYS A 29 -10.47 11.45 -7.19
N ARG A 30 -9.58 10.53 -6.84
CA ARG A 30 -8.22 10.48 -7.36
C ARG A 30 -8.15 9.79 -8.71
N GLN A 31 -8.80 8.63 -8.83
CA GLN A 31 -8.83 7.88 -10.09
C GLN A 31 -10.02 6.93 -10.18
N ALA A 32 -10.40 6.56 -11.42
CA ALA A 32 -11.26 5.42 -11.68
C ALA A 32 -10.39 4.14 -11.66
N LEU A 33 -10.89 3.07 -11.05
CA LEU A 33 -10.20 1.79 -11.03
C LEU A 33 -10.65 0.91 -12.20
N ARG A 34 -9.79 -0.03 -12.62
CA ARG A 34 -10.09 -0.94 -13.73
C ARG A 34 -11.36 -1.76 -13.50
N TYR A 35 -11.57 -2.21 -12.26
CA TYR A 35 -12.75 -2.94 -11.78
C TYR A 35 -12.78 -2.87 -10.23
N GLY A 36 -13.89 -3.26 -9.62
CA GLY A 36 -14.05 -3.35 -8.19
C GLY A 36 -13.44 -4.63 -7.61
N GLU A 37 -14.08 -5.19 -6.58
CA GLU A 37 -13.70 -6.48 -6.02
C GLU A 37 -13.79 -7.59 -7.08
N ASN A 38 -14.82 -7.53 -7.91
CA ASN A 38 -15.04 -8.46 -9.03
C ASN A 38 -14.94 -7.76 -10.39
N PRO A 39 -14.55 -8.48 -11.46
CA PRO A 39 -14.28 -7.87 -12.77
C PRO A 39 -15.46 -7.10 -13.42
N HIS A 40 -16.70 -7.43 -13.06
CA HIS A 40 -17.91 -6.79 -13.59
C HIS A 40 -18.33 -5.52 -12.83
N GLN A 41 -17.67 -5.20 -11.72
CA GLN A 41 -17.99 -4.05 -10.88
C GLN A 41 -17.18 -2.83 -11.32
N THR A 42 -17.80 -1.67 -11.31
CA THR A 42 -17.08 -0.39 -11.41
C THR A 42 -16.58 0.04 -10.05
N ALA A 43 -15.41 0.70 -10.02
CA ALA A 43 -14.84 1.24 -8.80
C ALA A 43 -14.10 2.55 -9.04
N ALA A 44 -13.95 3.34 -7.98
CA ALA A 44 -13.15 4.54 -7.98
C ALA A 44 -12.42 4.70 -6.64
N PHE A 45 -11.23 5.27 -6.70
CA PHE A 45 -10.43 5.59 -5.53
C PHE A 45 -10.65 7.06 -5.16
N TYR A 46 -11.13 7.26 -3.94
CA TYR A 46 -11.33 8.57 -3.35
C TYR A 46 -10.37 8.77 -2.20
N VAL A 47 -9.92 10.00 -2.00
CA VAL A 47 -8.93 10.37 -0.97
C VAL A 47 -9.42 11.58 -0.19
N GLU A 48 -9.01 11.68 1.06
CA GLU A 48 -9.13 12.90 1.85
C GLU A 48 -8.09 13.92 1.39
N GLU A 49 -8.43 15.20 1.45
CA GLU A 49 -7.46 16.27 1.24
C GLU A 49 -6.58 16.44 2.50
N ASN A 50 -5.29 16.70 2.27
CA ASN A 50 -4.32 17.05 3.32
C ASN A 50 -4.04 15.97 4.37
N VAL A 51 -4.12 14.69 4.03
CA VAL A 51 -3.66 13.61 4.91
C VAL A 51 -2.17 13.73 5.15
N GLN A 52 -1.74 13.83 6.41
CA GLN A 52 -0.34 14.03 6.79
C GLN A 52 0.39 12.73 7.11
N GLU A 53 -0.34 11.69 7.46
CA GLU A 53 0.26 10.39 7.75
C GLU A 53 0.58 9.59 6.47
N PRO A 54 1.61 8.73 6.50
CA PRO A 54 1.86 7.79 5.39
C PRO A 54 0.67 6.85 5.20
N CYS A 55 0.02 6.94 4.03
CA CYS A 55 -1.10 6.09 3.66
C CYS A 55 -1.10 5.84 2.14
N VAL A 56 -1.84 4.84 1.69
CA VAL A 56 -1.92 4.51 0.26
C VAL A 56 -2.50 5.67 -0.55
N SER A 57 -3.35 6.50 0.06
CA SER A 57 -3.97 7.64 -0.64
C SER A 57 -2.98 8.76 -0.98
N ASN A 58 -1.86 8.89 -0.27
CA ASN A 58 -0.81 9.86 -0.60
C ASN A 58 0.47 9.22 -1.18
N ALA A 59 0.47 7.90 -1.38
CA ALA A 59 1.58 7.21 -2.02
C ALA A 59 1.73 7.61 -3.50
N GLN A 60 2.97 7.66 -3.96
CA GLN A 60 3.31 7.89 -5.35
C GLN A 60 3.60 6.56 -6.05
N GLN A 61 2.88 6.27 -7.13
CA GLN A 61 3.20 5.14 -7.99
C GLN A 61 4.42 5.47 -8.84
N LEU A 62 5.49 4.70 -8.69
CA LEU A 62 6.75 4.89 -9.43
C LEU A 62 6.80 4.07 -10.72
N TYR A 63 6.12 2.94 -10.76
CA TYR A 63 6.14 2.02 -11.91
C TYR A 63 4.87 1.15 -11.95
N GLY A 64 4.62 0.54 -13.11
CA GLY A 64 3.58 -0.48 -13.29
C GLY A 64 2.25 0.05 -13.79
N LYS A 65 1.27 -0.86 -13.84
CA LYS A 65 -0.12 -0.54 -14.22
C LYS A 65 -0.85 0.15 -13.07
N GLU A 66 -1.90 0.87 -13.41
CA GLU A 66 -2.84 1.37 -12.41
C GLU A 66 -3.33 0.22 -11.50
N PRO A 67 -3.27 0.38 -10.17
CA PRO A 67 -3.71 -0.63 -9.23
C PRO A 67 -5.18 -0.98 -9.42
N SER A 68 -5.56 -2.22 -9.19
CA SER A 68 -6.95 -2.63 -9.04
C SER A 68 -7.45 -2.30 -7.63
N TYR A 69 -8.75 -2.44 -7.39
CA TYR A 69 -9.32 -2.36 -6.06
C TYR A 69 -8.61 -3.31 -5.08
N ASN A 70 -8.41 -4.56 -5.47
CA ASN A 70 -7.74 -5.56 -4.64
C ASN A 70 -6.29 -5.19 -4.32
N ASN A 71 -5.55 -4.63 -5.31
CA ASN A 71 -4.19 -4.15 -5.04
C ASN A 71 -4.18 -3.01 -4.00
N ILE A 72 -5.12 -2.08 -4.06
CA ILE A 72 -5.18 -0.94 -3.12
C ILE A 72 -5.46 -1.42 -1.70
N ILE A 73 -6.41 -2.34 -1.51
CA ILE A 73 -6.71 -2.85 -0.15
C ILE A 73 -5.57 -3.69 0.41
N ASP A 74 -4.90 -4.49 -0.44
CA ASP A 74 -3.74 -5.29 -0.03
C ASP A 74 -2.51 -4.41 0.26
N LEU A 75 -2.27 -3.35 -0.54
CA LEU A 75 -1.23 -2.35 -0.26
C LEU A 75 -1.49 -1.61 1.06
N ASN A 76 -2.75 -1.27 1.34
CA ASN A 76 -3.11 -0.66 2.60
C ASN A 76 -2.87 -1.60 3.79
N ALA A 77 -3.28 -2.86 3.68
CA ALA A 77 -3.03 -3.87 4.71
C ALA A 77 -1.53 -4.07 4.95
N ALA A 78 -0.72 -4.10 3.89
CA ALA A 78 0.73 -4.21 3.97
C ALA A 78 1.37 -3.01 4.67
N LEU A 79 0.96 -1.79 4.28
CA LEU A 79 1.46 -0.54 4.84
C LEU A 79 1.10 -0.40 6.32
N GLU A 80 -0.17 -0.58 6.68
CA GLU A 80 -0.62 -0.44 8.06
C GLU A 80 0.11 -1.43 8.98
N LEU A 81 0.26 -2.67 8.55
CA LEU A 81 0.94 -3.67 9.38
C LEU A 81 2.46 -3.40 9.48
N VAL A 82 3.13 -2.98 8.40
CA VAL A 82 4.58 -2.76 8.45
C VAL A 82 4.97 -1.52 9.26
N LYS A 83 4.07 -0.54 9.40
CA LYS A 83 4.24 0.65 10.23
C LYS A 83 4.39 0.32 11.73
N GLU A 84 3.86 -0.82 12.19
CA GLU A 84 3.95 -1.26 13.59
C GLU A 84 5.38 -1.68 14.02
N PHE A 85 6.33 -1.77 13.07
CA PHE A 85 7.68 -2.27 13.33
C PHE A 85 8.72 -1.15 13.20
N GLU A 86 9.62 -1.03 14.18
CA GLU A 86 10.73 -0.06 14.16
C GLU A 86 11.97 -0.58 13.41
N GLN A 87 12.28 -1.87 13.59
CA GLN A 87 13.41 -2.53 12.91
C GLN A 87 13.11 -2.70 11.42
N PRO A 88 14.15 -2.93 10.56
CA PRO A 88 13.91 -3.29 9.16
C PRO A 88 12.99 -4.50 9.08
N SER A 89 11.82 -4.32 8.48
CA SER A 89 10.72 -5.30 8.48
C SER A 89 10.07 -5.42 7.13
N ALA A 90 9.62 -6.64 6.83
CA ALA A 90 8.90 -6.99 5.62
C ALA A 90 7.61 -7.74 5.98
N ILE A 91 6.52 -7.33 5.34
CA ILE A 91 5.20 -7.95 5.44
C ILE A 91 4.78 -8.45 4.07
N VAL A 92 4.40 -9.71 4.01
CA VAL A 92 3.89 -10.37 2.79
C VAL A 92 2.39 -10.55 2.94
N ILE A 93 1.61 -9.83 2.14
CA ILE A 93 0.14 -9.84 2.19
C ILE A 93 -0.43 -10.66 1.03
N LYS A 94 -1.44 -11.45 1.33
CA LYS A 94 -2.28 -12.13 0.36
C LYS A 94 -3.73 -12.03 0.80
N HIS A 95 -4.59 -11.41 -0.03
CA HIS A 95 -6.02 -11.23 0.26
C HIS A 95 -6.25 -10.59 1.65
N THR A 96 -5.62 -9.42 1.86
CA THR A 96 -5.65 -8.61 3.09
C THR A 96 -5.07 -9.26 4.35
N ASN A 97 -4.59 -10.50 4.28
CA ASN A 97 -4.01 -11.20 5.41
C ASN A 97 -2.50 -11.40 5.25
N PRO A 98 -1.70 -11.29 6.31
CA PRO A 98 -0.28 -11.59 6.25
C PRO A 98 -0.06 -13.11 6.17
N CYS A 99 0.61 -13.57 5.11
CA CYS A 99 1.14 -14.92 5.02
C CYS A 99 2.62 -14.98 5.44
N GLY A 100 3.24 -13.83 5.68
CA GLY A 100 4.58 -13.72 6.25
C GLY A 100 4.84 -12.34 6.81
N ALA A 101 5.52 -12.30 7.96
CA ALA A 101 5.96 -11.07 8.63
C ALA A 101 7.30 -11.35 9.32
N ALA A 102 8.29 -10.50 9.11
CA ALA A 102 9.59 -10.66 9.76
C ALA A 102 10.34 -9.35 9.90
N SER A 103 11.12 -9.26 10.97
CA SER A 103 12.14 -8.23 11.20
C SER A 103 13.54 -8.87 11.17
N ALA A 104 14.54 -8.11 10.72
CA ALA A 104 15.93 -8.52 10.71
C ALA A 104 16.88 -7.31 10.77
N ASN A 105 18.19 -7.58 10.73
CA ASN A 105 19.19 -6.50 10.73
C ASN A 105 19.20 -5.72 9.40
N THR A 106 18.83 -6.35 8.29
CA THR A 106 18.70 -5.75 6.97
C THR A 106 17.31 -6.01 6.39
N LEU A 107 16.88 -5.15 5.48
CA LEU A 107 15.58 -5.29 4.83
C LEU A 107 15.54 -6.54 3.92
N ALA A 108 16.65 -6.85 3.26
CA ALA A 108 16.80 -8.06 2.44
C ALA A 108 16.62 -9.35 3.26
N GLU A 109 17.19 -9.42 4.47
CA GLU A 109 17.00 -10.55 5.38
C GLU A 109 15.56 -10.62 5.91
N ALA A 110 14.97 -9.47 6.24
CA ALA A 110 13.58 -9.39 6.68
C ALA A 110 12.64 -9.93 5.59
N PHE A 111 12.84 -9.48 4.34
CA PHE A 111 12.07 -10.00 3.19
C PHE A 111 12.20 -11.51 3.05
N LYS A 112 13.43 -12.04 3.03
CA LYS A 112 13.64 -13.49 2.89
C LYS A 112 12.93 -14.28 3.99
N LYS A 113 13.05 -13.86 5.25
CA LYS A 113 12.37 -14.52 6.37
C LYS A 113 10.85 -14.47 6.23
N ALA A 114 10.28 -13.31 5.86
CA ALA A 114 8.85 -13.15 5.67
C ALA A 114 8.34 -14.02 4.50
N TYR A 115 9.02 -13.97 3.35
CA TYR A 115 8.63 -14.71 2.14
C TYR A 115 8.70 -16.23 2.34
N TYR A 116 9.75 -16.73 2.97
CA TYR A 116 9.95 -18.16 3.22
C TYR A 116 9.15 -18.69 4.42
N GLY A 117 8.42 -17.85 5.14
CA GLY A 117 7.45 -18.29 6.15
C GLY A 117 6.32 -19.15 5.55
N ASP A 118 5.84 -18.77 4.36
CA ASP A 118 4.90 -19.54 3.54
C ASP A 118 5.10 -19.20 2.05
N PRO A 119 6.09 -19.81 1.37
CA PRO A 119 6.43 -19.48 0.00
C PRO A 119 5.35 -19.84 -1.02
N ILE A 120 4.43 -20.73 -0.66
CA ILE A 120 3.31 -21.11 -1.54
C ILE A 120 2.29 -19.96 -1.57
N SER A 121 1.88 -19.46 -0.42
CA SER A 121 0.95 -18.34 -0.32
C SER A 121 1.58 -17.01 -0.77
N ALA A 122 2.89 -16.86 -0.58
CA ALA A 122 3.65 -15.66 -0.97
C ALA A 122 3.74 -15.44 -2.48
N PHE A 123 3.48 -16.45 -3.31
CA PHE A 123 3.51 -16.29 -4.76
C PHE A 123 2.40 -15.33 -5.26
N GLY A 124 2.78 -14.22 -5.87
CA GLY A 124 1.85 -13.16 -6.29
C GLY A 124 1.31 -12.33 -5.11
N CYS A 125 2.16 -12.08 -4.11
CA CYS A 125 1.83 -11.27 -2.94
C CYS A 125 1.96 -9.77 -3.20
N ILE A 126 1.46 -9.01 -2.24
CA ILE A 126 1.77 -7.60 -2.04
C ILE A 126 2.78 -7.49 -0.89
N LEU A 127 3.83 -6.69 -1.08
CA LEU A 127 4.93 -6.55 -0.15
C LEU A 127 4.93 -5.16 0.49
N GLY A 128 4.88 -5.11 1.83
CA GLY A 128 5.08 -3.89 2.63
C GLY A 128 6.48 -3.90 3.27
N LEU A 129 7.21 -2.80 3.11
CA LEU A 129 8.54 -2.60 3.66
C LEU A 129 8.60 -1.28 4.42
N ASN A 130 9.26 -1.23 5.58
CA ASN A 130 9.29 -0.03 6.43
C ASN A 130 10.60 0.78 6.36
N LYS A 131 11.52 0.43 5.50
CA LYS A 131 12.77 1.17 5.23
C LYS A 131 12.95 1.36 3.73
N THR A 132 13.88 2.23 3.35
CA THR A 132 14.31 2.44 1.96
C THR A 132 14.72 1.11 1.33
N VAL A 133 14.19 0.83 0.16
CA VAL A 133 14.54 -0.38 -0.62
C VAL A 133 15.86 -0.14 -1.31
N ASP A 134 16.88 -0.82 -0.85
CA ASP A 134 18.23 -0.80 -1.40
C ASP A 134 18.43 -1.87 -2.50
N VAL A 135 19.61 -1.84 -3.13
CA VAL A 135 19.99 -2.81 -4.17
C VAL A 135 19.90 -4.25 -3.66
N ALA A 136 20.41 -4.52 -2.44
CA ALA A 136 20.42 -5.88 -1.89
C ALA A 136 19.00 -6.42 -1.67
N THR A 137 18.09 -5.56 -1.22
CA THR A 137 16.68 -5.90 -1.05
C THR A 137 16.01 -6.16 -2.40
N ALA A 138 16.25 -5.30 -3.41
CA ALA A 138 15.71 -5.48 -4.75
C ALA A 138 16.21 -6.79 -5.41
N GLU A 139 17.48 -7.14 -5.22
CA GLU A 139 18.06 -8.40 -5.69
C GLU A 139 17.40 -9.61 -5.01
N ALA A 140 17.20 -9.56 -3.69
CA ALA A 140 16.52 -10.61 -2.94
C ALA A 140 15.06 -10.80 -3.42
N ILE A 141 14.32 -9.70 -3.63
CA ILE A 141 12.94 -9.74 -4.13
C ILE A 141 12.89 -10.36 -5.54
N THR A 142 13.88 -10.08 -6.38
CA THR A 142 13.93 -10.57 -7.77
C THR A 142 14.65 -11.91 -7.95
N GLU A 143 14.93 -12.66 -6.90
CA GLU A 143 15.47 -14.03 -7.01
C GLU A 143 14.52 -14.95 -7.81
N PRO A 144 15.06 -15.93 -8.57
CA PRO A 144 14.25 -16.88 -9.31
C PRO A 144 13.25 -17.64 -8.40
N GLY A 145 11.99 -17.73 -8.83
CA GLY A 145 10.93 -18.37 -8.06
C GLY A 145 10.04 -17.39 -7.27
N HIS A 146 10.50 -16.18 -7.03
CA HIS A 146 9.67 -15.15 -6.40
C HIS A 146 8.77 -14.46 -7.43
N PHE A 147 7.54 -14.16 -7.03
CA PHE A 147 6.64 -13.28 -7.75
C PHE A 147 5.94 -12.37 -6.75
N VAL A 148 6.15 -11.07 -6.88
CA VAL A 148 5.54 -10.00 -6.08
C VAL A 148 4.74 -9.12 -7.03
N GLU A 149 3.46 -8.90 -6.75
CA GLU A 149 2.55 -8.17 -7.63
C GLU A 149 2.68 -6.66 -7.46
N ALA A 150 2.86 -6.19 -6.21
CA ALA A 150 3.16 -4.80 -5.92
C ALA A 150 3.97 -4.66 -4.62
N ILE A 151 4.67 -3.53 -4.48
CA ILE A 151 5.53 -3.22 -3.34
C ILE A 151 5.20 -1.81 -2.87
N ILE A 152 5.03 -1.65 -1.56
CA ILE A 152 4.93 -0.34 -0.90
C ILE A 152 6.06 -0.19 0.11
N ALA A 153 6.75 0.95 0.04
CA ALA A 153 7.86 1.31 0.93
C ALA A 153 7.96 2.83 1.08
N PRO A 154 8.66 3.35 2.12
CA PRO A 154 8.89 4.79 2.26
C PRO A 154 9.67 5.40 1.10
N GLU A 155 10.66 4.67 0.57
CA GLU A 155 11.55 5.15 -0.49
C GLU A 155 12.20 3.96 -1.22
N PHE A 156 12.68 4.21 -2.44
CA PHE A 156 13.44 3.26 -3.25
C PHE A 156 14.70 3.94 -3.78
N GLU A 157 15.85 3.27 -3.66
CA GLU A 157 17.04 3.69 -4.38
C GLU A 157 16.83 3.56 -5.89
N GLN A 158 17.41 4.48 -6.67
CA GLN A 158 17.26 4.49 -8.12
C GLN A 158 17.71 3.16 -8.77
N GLN A 159 18.82 2.59 -8.29
CA GLN A 159 19.31 1.30 -8.78
C GLN A 159 18.39 0.14 -8.38
N ALA A 160 17.73 0.21 -7.22
CA ALA A 160 16.75 -0.77 -6.80
C ALA A 160 15.51 -0.76 -7.72
N ILE A 161 15.03 0.43 -8.11
CA ILE A 161 13.94 0.58 -9.09
C ILE A 161 14.34 -0.08 -10.41
N GLU A 162 15.56 0.17 -10.91
CA GLU A 162 16.06 -0.43 -12.15
C GLU A 162 16.07 -1.97 -12.07
N ILE A 163 16.52 -2.53 -10.95
CA ILE A 163 16.51 -3.99 -10.74
C ILE A 163 15.09 -4.55 -10.73
N LEU A 164 14.19 -3.94 -9.96
CA LEU A 164 12.80 -4.37 -9.84
C LEU A 164 12.04 -4.31 -11.17
N THR A 165 12.34 -3.31 -12.01
CA THR A 165 11.60 -3.06 -13.24
C THR A 165 12.21 -3.71 -14.49
N THR A 166 13.53 -3.96 -14.52
CA THR A 166 14.24 -4.42 -15.73
C THR A 166 14.77 -5.85 -15.66
N LYS A 167 15.26 -6.30 -14.50
CA LYS A 167 15.88 -7.62 -14.36
C LYS A 167 14.89 -8.79 -14.43
N ARG A 168 13.59 -8.53 -14.34
CA ARG A 168 12.57 -9.57 -14.45
C ARG A 168 11.46 -9.23 -15.40
N LYS A 169 11.14 -10.19 -16.22
CA LYS A 169 9.86 -10.26 -16.91
C LYS A 169 8.77 -10.72 -15.93
N TRP A 170 8.41 -9.90 -14.95
CA TRP A 170 7.15 -10.08 -14.23
C TRP A 170 5.97 -9.66 -15.13
N GLY A 171 6.28 -9.55 -16.42
CA GLY A 171 5.37 -9.07 -17.42
C GLY A 171 4.98 -7.61 -17.17
N SER A 172 3.93 -7.19 -17.81
CA SER A 172 3.28 -5.90 -17.58
C SER A 172 2.44 -5.86 -16.28
N SER A 173 2.76 -6.70 -15.28
CA SER A 173 1.95 -6.89 -14.06
C SER A 173 2.44 -6.09 -12.85
N LEU A 174 3.64 -5.52 -12.92
CA LEU A 174 4.08 -4.55 -11.90
C LEU A 174 3.57 -3.16 -12.19
#